data_63c7ddb6b030a985b9880ec11c9d2e31
#
_entry.id   63c7ddb6b030a985b9880ec11c9d2e31
#
_cell.length_a   1.000
_cell.length_b   1.000
_cell.length_c   1.000
_cell.angle_alpha   90.00
_cell.angle_beta   90.00
_cell.angle_gamma   90.00
#
_symmetry.space_group_name_H-M   'P 1'
#
loop_
_entity.id
_entity.type
_entity.pdbx_description
1 polymer ?
#
loop_
_entity_poly.entity_id
_entity_poly.type
_entity_poly.pdbx_seq_one_letter_code
_entity_poly.pdbx_strand_id
1 'polypeptide(L)'
;MSSQTMRSIKTEQLGVGYTKFPVVDNISLSLEPGALLVLIGTNGSGKSTILKTMAGLLAPISGSLEILGAPSGSLPKRIAYLPQHPVSTHTLPLRVRDVVAMGRFAHLGLFRRPSTNDRLIVDRSMQRTGIDPQANKPIRDLSGGQQQRTHLAQVLTRQAEILLLDEPT
;
A
#
# COMPACT_ATOMS: atom_id res chain seq x y z
N MET A 1 24.72 16.41 -20.11
CA MET A 1 24.37 15.56 -18.97
C MET A 1 22.83 15.43 -18.99
N SER A 2 22.32 14.32 -19.47
CA SER A 2 20.89 14.10 -19.60
C SER A 2 20.29 13.99 -18.20
N SER A 3 19.39 14.91 -17.85
CA SER A 3 18.52 14.80 -16.66
C SER A 3 17.75 13.50 -16.80
N GLN A 4 18.18 12.42 -16.15
CA GLN A 4 17.32 11.25 -15.97
C GLN A 4 16.14 11.72 -15.12
N THR A 5 15.01 11.97 -15.76
CA THR A 5 13.74 12.22 -15.06
C THR A 5 13.51 11.05 -14.13
N MET A 6 13.49 11.29 -12.82
CA MET A 6 13.37 10.25 -11.81
C MET A 6 11.98 9.63 -11.91
N ARG A 7 11.88 8.46 -12.53
CA ARG A 7 10.61 7.74 -12.71
C ARG A 7 10.20 7.07 -11.40
N SER A 8 8.93 7.17 -11.05
CA SER A 8 8.40 6.51 -9.85
C SER A 8 8.23 5.01 -10.04
N ILE A 9 7.76 4.58 -11.22
CA ILE A 9 7.59 3.17 -11.59
C ILE A 9 7.99 3.03 -13.06
N LYS A 10 8.78 2.01 -13.36
CA LYS A 10 9.14 1.62 -14.72
C LYS A 10 8.99 0.11 -14.87
N THR A 11 8.28 -0.35 -15.89
CA THR A 11 8.21 -1.76 -16.26
C THR A 11 8.60 -1.93 -17.73
N GLU A 12 9.27 -3.04 -18.05
CA GLU A 12 9.62 -3.43 -19.40
C GLU A 12 9.26 -4.91 -19.59
N GLN A 13 8.30 -5.18 -20.46
CA GLN A 13 7.78 -6.52 -20.79
C GLN A 13 7.50 -7.35 -19.53
N LEU A 14 6.96 -6.72 -18.49
CA LEU A 14 6.72 -7.34 -17.20
C LEU A 14 5.64 -8.41 -17.29
N GLY A 15 5.93 -9.62 -16.85
CA GLY A 15 4.99 -10.70 -16.63
C GLY A 15 4.79 -10.94 -15.12
N VAL A 16 3.53 -11.06 -14.69
CA VAL A 16 3.15 -11.24 -13.28
C VAL A 16 2.24 -12.44 -13.08
N GLY A 17 2.40 -13.15 -11.97
CA GLY A 17 1.59 -14.33 -11.64
C GLY A 17 2.07 -15.00 -10.37
N TYR A 18 1.43 -16.13 -10.04
CA TYR A 18 1.75 -16.94 -8.85
C TYR A 18 2.55 -18.21 -9.19
N THR A 19 2.61 -18.56 -10.47
CA THR A 19 3.30 -19.74 -10.97
C THR A 19 4.25 -19.35 -12.10
N LYS A 20 4.87 -20.32 -12.77
CA LYS A 20 5.73 -20.07 -13.94
C LYS A 20 4.97 -19.46 -15.15
N PHE A 21 3.65 -19.53 -15.16
CA PHE A 21 2.82 -18.96 -16.22
C PHE A 21 2.26 -17.62 -15.73
N PRO A 22 2.46 -16.53 -16.50
CA PRO A 22 1.94 -15.22 -16.13
C PRO A 22 0.41 -15.18 -16.21
N VAL A 23 -0.23 -14.48 -15.27
CA VAL A 23 -1.65 -14.13 -15.32
C VAL A 23 -1.85 -12.90 -16.21
N VAL A 24 -0.89 -11.98 -16.17
CA VAL A 24 -0.80 -10.82 -17.08
C VAL A 24 0.64 -10.74 -17.56
N ASP A 25 0.81 -10.48 -18.84
CA ASP A 25 2.09 -10.48 -19.52
C ASP A 25 2.32 -9.19 -20.32
N ASN A 26 3.57 -8.93 -20.68
CA ASN A 26 3.99 -7.85 -21.58
C ASN A 26 3.55 -6.45 -21.11
N ILE A 27 3.61 -6.18 -19.81
CA ILE A 27 3.28 -4.86 -19.25
C ILE A 27 4.50 -3.94 -19.38
N SER A 28 4.38 -2.89 -20.21
CA SER A 28 5.40 -1.86 -20.34
C SER A 28 4.79 -0.50 -20.07
N LEU A 29 5.22 0.15 -18.98
CA LEU A 29 4.76 1.47 -18.57
C LEU A 29 5.85 2.26 -17.86
N SER A 30 5.66 3.55 -17.81
CA SER A 30 6.53 4.47 -17.06
C SER A 30 5.67 5.53 -16.40
N LEU A 31 5.82 5.69 -15.08
CA LEU A 31 5.11 6.69 -14.29
C LEU A 31 6.09 7.69 -13.70
N GLU A 32 5.77 8.96 -13.89
CA GLU A 32 6.48 10.07 -13.28
C GLU A 32 6.02 10.33 -11.84
N PRO A 33 6.80 11.04 -11.01
CA PRO A 33 6.36 11.50 -9.69
C PRO A 33 5.06 12.29 -9.77
N GLY A 34 4.12 12.00 -8.87
CA GLY A 34 2.80 12.63 -8.81
C GLY A 34 1.77 12.08 -9.80
N ALA A 35 2.14 11.12 -10.65
CA ALA A 35 1.20 10.46 -11.55
C ALA A 35 0.20 9.57 -10.79
N LEU A 36 -1.01 9.47 -11.32
CA LEU A 36 -2.04 8.52 -10.89
C LEU A 36 -2.22 7.47 -11.98
N LEU A 37 -2.09 6.19 -11.62
CA LEU A 37 -2.41 5.05 -12.49
C LEU A 37 -3.66 4.35 -11.96
N VAL A 38 -4.65 4.15 -12.84
CA VAL A 38 -5.85 3.37 -12.53
C VAL A 38 -5.85 2.09 -13.36
N LEU A 39 -5.94 0.93 -12.69
CA LEU A 39 -6.08 -0.37 -13.33
C LEU A 39 -7.57 -0.71 -13.46
N ILE A 40 -8.05 -0.85 -14.67
CA ILE A 40 -9.45 -1.18 -14.98
C ILE A 40 -9.50 -2.58 -15.60
N GLY A 41 -10.47 -3.38 -15.19
CA GLY A 41 -10.68 -4.73 -15.71
C GLY A 41 -11.65 -5.53 -14.85
N THR A 42 -12.10 -6.66 -15.37
CA THR A 42 -13.01 -7.60 -14.68
C THR A 42 -12.33 -8.25 -13.47
N ASN A 43 -13.12 -8.88 -12.60
CA ASN A 43 -12.57 -9.68 -11.50
C ASN A 43 -11.75 -10.85 -12.06
N GLY A 44 -10.59 -11.11 -11.47
CA GLY A 44 -9.65 -12.13 -11.96
C GLY A 44 -8.74 -11.69 -13.11
N SER A 45 -8.83 -10.44 -13.59
CA SER A 45 -7.96 -9.94 -14.69
C SER A 45 -6.51 -9.67 -14.29
N GLY A 46 -6.11 -9.95 -13.03
CA GLY A 46 -4.72 -9.81 -12.58
C GLY A 46 -4.38 -8.46 -11.95
N LYS A 47 -5.33 -7.54 -11.72
CA LYS A 47 -5.09 -6.23 -11.08
C LYS A 47 -4.36 -6.35 -9.75
N SER A 48 -4.89 -7.18 -8.83
CA SER A 48 -4.26 -7.43 -7.53
C SER A 48 -2.89 -8.09 -7.66
N THR A 49 -2.67 -8.92 -8.68
CA THR A 49 -1.38 -9.57 -8.95
C THR A 49 -0.34 -8.53 -9.36
N ILE A 50 -0.72 -7.60 -10.25
CA ILE A 50 0.13 -6.47 -10.66
C ILE A 50 0.50 -5.63 -9.43
N LEU A 51 -0.49 -5.22 -8.63
CA LEU A 51 -0.25 -4.39 -7.43
C LEU A 51 0.62 -5.11 -6.39
N LYS A 52 0.43 -6.41 -6.17
CA LYS A 52 1.28 -7.22 -5.27
C LYS A 52 2.71 -7.33 -5.78
N THR A 53 2.90 -7.47 -7.09
CA THR A 53 4.24 -7.48 -7.70
C THR A 53 4.90 -6.11 -7.55
N MET A 54 4.17 -5.02 -7.78
CA MET A 54 4.66 -3.66 -7.53
C MET A 54 4.97 -3.41 -6.04
N ALA A 55 4.19 -3.99 -5.12
CA ALA A 55 4.46 -3.92 -3.70
C ALA A 55 5.68 -4.77 -3.24
N GLY A 56 6.25 -5.58 -4.13
CA GLY A 56 7.35 -6.50 -3.81
C GLY A 56 6.89 -7.73 -3.02
N LEU A 57 5.59 -8.02 -2.99
CA LEU A 57 5.02 -9.21 -2.35
C LEU A 57 5.07 -10.44 -3.25
N LEU A 58 5.20 -10.23 -4.56
CA LEU A 58 5.42 -11.25 -5.58
C LEU A 58 6.62 -10.86 -6.42
N ALA A 59 7.41 -11.83 -6.83
CA ALA A 59 8.49 -11.61 -7.80
C ALA A 59 7.90 -11.50 -9.22
N PRO A 60 8.49 -10.67 -10.10
CA PRO A 60 8.21 -10.74 -11.53
C PRO A 60 8.49 -12.15 -12.08
N ILE A 61 7.66 -12.62 -13.03
CA ILE A 61 7.89 -13.88 -13.75
C ILE A 61 8.82 -13.65 -14.95
N SER A 62 8.62 -12.51 -15.65
CA SER A 62 9.42 -12.10 -16.79
C SER A 62 9.54 -10.58 -16.83
N GLY A 63 10.45 -10.07 -17.65
CA GLY A 63 10.70 -8.65 -17.81
C GLY A 63 11.35 -7.99 -16.59
N SER A 64 11.17 -6.69 -16.46
CA SER A 64 11.74 -5.91 -15.36
C SER A 64 10.72 -4.99 -14.70
N LEU A 65 10.91 -4.73 -13.41
CA LEU A 65 10.14 -3.78 -12.62
C LEU A 65 11.09 -3.00 -11.71
N GLU A 66 11.17 -1.71 -11.95
CA GLU A 66 11.89 -0.75 -11.14
C GLU A 66 10.92 0.19 -10.45
N ILE A 67 11.14 0.43 -9.15
CA ILE A 67 10.36 1.35 -8.32
C ILE A 67 11.32 2.32 -7.65
N LEU A 68 11.11 3.62 -7.90
CA LEU A 68 11.98 4.69 -7.40
C LEU A 68 13.47 4.45 -7.76
N GLY A 69 13.73 3.89 -8.96
CA GLY A 69 15.06 3.58 -9.46
C GLY A 69 15.73 2.35 -8.85
N ALA A 70 14.99 1.52 -8.12
CA ALA A 70 15.48 0.28 -7.53
C ALA A 70 14.60 -0.92 -7.94
N PRO A 71 15.14 -2.16 -7.96
CA PRO A 71 14.35 -3.35 -8.22
C PRO A 71 13.18 -3.50 -7.25
N SER A 72 12.06 -4.07 -7.72
CA SER A 72 10.89 -4.35 -6.89
C SER A 72 11.27 -5.12 -5.62
N GLY A 73 10.63 -4.75 -4.49
CA GLY A 73 10.90 -5.36 -3.18
C GLY A 73 12.11 -4.78 -2.42
N SER A 74 12.97 -3.98 -3.07
CA SER A 74 14.17 -3.39 -2.42
C SER A 74 13.83 -2.25 -1.45
N LEU A 75 12.68 -1.59 -1.61
CA LEU A 75 12.30 -0.38 -0.87
C LEU A 75 10.97 -0.52 -0.10
N PRO A 76 10.81 -1.52 0.80
CA PRO A 76 9.52 -1.83 1.41
C PRO A 76 8.95 -0.70 2.30
N LYS A 77 9.79 0.21 2.78
CA LYS A 77 9.35 1.37 3.59
C LYS A 77 8.81 2.52 2.75
N ARG A 78 9.19 2.60 1.47
CA ARG A 78 8.80 3.67 0.54
C ARG A 78 7.53 3.36 -0.24
N ILE A 79 7.01 2.13 -0.10
CA ILE A 79 5.80 1.65 -0.76
C ILE A 79 4.77 1.28 0.30
N ALA A 80 3.55 1.76 0.17
CA ALA A 80 2.41 1.36 0.98
C ALA A 80 1.38 0.64 0.11
N TYR A 81 0.96 -0.54 0.53
CA TYR A 81 -0.04 -1.35 -0.14
C TYR A 81 -1.25 -1.56 0.77
N LEU A 82 -2.43 -1.25 0.25
CA LEU A 82 -3.71 -1.56 0.87
C LEU A 82 -4.39 -2.68 0.06
N PRO A 83 -4.48 -3.90 0.58
CA PRO A 83 -5.17 -5.00 -0.08
C PRO A 83 -6.69 -4.80 -0.07
N GLN A 84 -7.39 -5.42 -1.02
CA GLN A 84 -8.85 -5.44 -1.10
C GLN A 84 -9.51 -5.94 0.21
N HIS A 85 -8.93 -6.99 0.80
CA HIS A 85 -9.33 -7.51 2.11
C HIS A 85 -8.16 -7.38 3.08
N PRO A 86 -8.10 -6.30 3.88
CA PRO A 86 -7.13 -6.20 4.95
C PRO A 86 -7.28 -7.38 5.91
N VAL A 87 -6.14 -7.82 6.49
CA VAL A 87 -6.16 -8.93 7.46
C VAL A 87 -7.23 -8.64 8.51
N SER A 88 -8.15 -9.59 8.68
CA SER A 88 -9.27 -9.45 9.61
C SER A 88 -8.73 -9.26 11.03
N THR A 89 -8.86 -8.04 11.54
CA THR A 89 -8.55 -7.70 12.93
C THR A 89 -9.73 -7.98 13.86
N HIS A 90 -10.78 -8.66 13.35
CA HIS A 90 -12.03 -8.90 14.07
C HIS A 90 -11.86 -9.75 15.34
N THR A 91 -10.84 -10.62 15.38
CA THR A 91 -10.56 -11.47 16.54
C THR A 91 -9.81 -10.73 17.66
N LEU A 92 -9.17 -9.63 17.37
CA LEU A 92 -8.41 -8.85 18.33
C LEU A 92 -9.23 -7.64 18.81
N PRO A 93 -9.25 -7.34 20.13
CA PRO A 93 -9.98 -6.20 20.67
C PRO A 93 -9.22 -4.87 20.43
N LEU A 94 -8.84 -4.62 19.17
CA LEU A 94 -8.09 -3.44 18.78
C LEU A 94 -9.01 -2.25 18.56
N ARG A 95 -8.61 -1.08 19.04
CA ARG A 95 -9.28 0.18 18.75
C ARG A 95 -8.83 0.72 17.38
N VAL A 96 -9.65 1.56 16.78
CA VAL A 96 -9.32 2.24 15.51
C VAL A 96 -7.93 2.90 15.57
N ARG A 97 -7.65 3.64 16.63
CA ARG A 97 -6.34 4.31 16.83
C ARG A 97 -5.18 3.31 16.83
N ASP A 98 -5.36 2.15 17.45
CA ASP A 98 -4.31 1.12 17.54
C ASP A 98 -4.01 0.54 16.14
N VAL A 99 -5.06 0.24 15.37
CA VAL A 99 -4.93 -0.24 13.99
C VAL A 99 -4.23 0.81 13.11
N VAL A 100 -4.64 2.08 13.20
CA VAL A 100 -3.99 3.17 12.45
C VAL A 100 -2.52 3.31 12.84
N ALA A 101 -2.20 3.21 14.14
CA ALA A 101 -0.82 3.31 14.64
C ALA A 101 0.09 2.17 14.15
N MET A 102 -0.46 0.98 13.83
CA MET A 102 0.32 -0.14 13.25
C MET A 102 1.02 0.26 11.94
N GLY A 103 0.49 1.23 11.19
CA GLY A 103 1.15 1.74 9.99
C GLY A 103 2.54 2.34 10.26
N ARG A 104 2.81 2.77 11.50
CA ARG A 104 4.13 3.29 11.91
C ARG A 104 5.16 2.21 12.22
N PHE A 105 4.77 0.94 12.41
CA PHE A 105 5.69 -0.12 12.82
C PHE A 105 6.84 -0.34 11.84
N ALA A 106 6.62 -0.13 10.55
CA ALA A 106 7.68 -0.21 9.54
C ALA A 106 8.84 0.79 9.79
N HIS A 107 8.54 1.92 10.46
CA HIS A 107 9.52 2.95 10.79
C HIS A 107 10.09 2.80 12.21
N LEU A 108 9.28 2.31 13.15
CA LEU A 108 9.66 2.18 14.55
C LEU A 108 10.55 0.96 14.81
N GLY A 109 10.38 -0.13 14.02
CA GLY A 109 10.98 -1.42 14.35
C GLY A 109 10.37 -2.04 15.62
N LEU A 110 10.94 -3.18 16.06
CA LEU A 110 10.35 -4.02 17.12
C LEU A 110 10.44 -3.42 18.54
N PHE A 111 11.39 -2.50 18.79
CA PHE A 111 11.72 -2.09 20.17
C PHE A 111 11.53 -0.58 20.45
N ARG A 112 11.19 0.22 19.46
CA ARG A 112 11.01 1.67 19.67
C ARG A 112 9.57 1.99 20.05
N ARG A 113 9.42 2.80 21.10
CA ARG A 113 8.12 3.38 21.46
C ARG A 113 7.75 4.50 20.49
N PRO A 114 6.46 4.66 20.13
CA PRO A 114 6.00 5.76 19.30
C PRO A 114 6.36 7.12 19.94
N SER A 115 6.98 7.98 19.15
CA SER A 115 7.32 9.36 19.53
C SER A 115 6.06 10.25 19.49
N THR A 116 6.18 11.48 20.00
CA THR A 116 5.13 12.49 19.85
C THR A 116 4.81 12.76 18.37
N ASN A 117 5.84 12.77 17.50
CA ASN A 117 5.63 12.94 16.06
C ASN A 117 4.84 11.78 15.44
N ASP A 118 5.10 10.53 15.86
CA ASP A 118 4.33 9.38 15.37
C ASP A 118 2.85 9.48 15.74
N ARG A 119 2.56 9.95 16.96
CA ARG A 119 1.17 10.20 17.41
C ARG A 119 0.49 11.28 16.57
N LEU A 120 1.18 12.37 16.27
CA LEU A 120 0.66 13.44 15.41
C LEU A 120 0.38 12.93 13.97
N ILE A 121 1.23 12.06 13.43
CA ILE A 121 1.02 11.43 12.12
C ILE A 121 -0.24 10.57 12.16
N VAL A 122 -0.43 9.77 13.20
CA VAL A 122 -1.63 8.94 13.40
C VAL A 122 -2.88 9.82 13.45
N ASP A 123 -2.89 10.87 14.28
CA ASP A 123 -4.04 11.77 14.44
C ASP A 123 -4.39 12.47 13.12
N ARG A 124 -3.40 13.01 12.42
CA ARG A 124 -3.60 13.64 11.09
C ARG A 124 -4.12 12.64 10.06
N SER A 125 -3.65 11.40 10.07
CA SER A 125 -4.13 10.38 9.13
C SER A 125 -5.58 10.02 9.40
N MET A 126 -6.00 9.91 10.67
CA MET A 126 -7.41 9.69 11.03
C MET A 126 -8.29 10.86 10.60
N GLN A 127 -7.86 12.10 10.83
CA GLN A 127 -8.59 13.30 10.40
C GLN A 127 -8.75 13.35 8.88
N ARG A 128 -7.69 13.05 8.11
CA ARG A 128 -7.74 13.04 6.63
C ARG A 128 -8.73 12.03 6.06
N THR A 129 -8.98 10.94 6.77
CA THR A 129 -9.96 9.91 6.35
C THR A 129 -11.32 10.07 7.04
N GLY A 130 -11.47 11.05 7.94
CA GLY A 130 -12.70 11.31 8.70
C GLY A 130 -13.08 10.17 9.66
N ILE A 131 -12.09 9.39 10.16
CA ILE A 131 -12.32 8.30 11.12
C ILE A 131 -11.97 8.68 12.57
N ASP A 132 -11.42 9.87 12.78
CA ASP A 132 -11.02 10.37 14.10
C ASP A 132 -12.14 10.35 15.16
N PRO A 133 -13.45 10.59 14.87
CA PRO A 133 -14.50 10.48 15.87
C PRO A 133 -14.67 9.06 16.41
N GLN A 134 -14.18 8.04 15.69
CA GLN A 134 -14.26 6.64 16.06
C GLN A 134 -12.96 6.11 16.70
N ALA A 135 -11.95 6.96 16.95
CA ALA A 135 -10.60 6.57 17.36
C ALA A 135 -10.54 5.56 18.51
N ASN A 136 -11.44 5.66 19.47
CA ASN A 136 -11.47 4.81 20.67
C ASN A 136 -12.41 3.60 20.55
N LYS A 137 -13.18 3.47 19.47
CA LYS A 137 -14.07 2.32 19.26
C LYS A 137 -13.29 1.09 18.83
N PRO A 138 -13.74 -0.11 19.24
CA PRO A 138 -13.23 -1.36 18.68
C PRO A 138 -13.49 -1.40 17.17
N ILE A 139 -12.51 -1.85 16.37
CA ILE A 139 -12.65 -1.90 14.91
C ILE A 139 -13.79 -2.80 14.46
N ARG A 140 -14.08 -3.86 15.21
CA ARG A 140 -15.17 -4.81 14.94
C ARG A 140 -16.57 -4.17 15.01
N ASP A 141 -16.73 -3.07 15.73
CA ASP A 141 -18.00 -2.37 15.94
C ASP A 141 -18.25 -1.31 14.84
N LEU A 142 -17.36 -1.22 13.85
CA LEU A 142 -17.45 -0.27 12.75
C LEU A 142 -18.20 -0.85 11.55
N SER A 143 -18.90 0.02 10.79
CA SER A 143 -19.41 -0.33 9.46
C SER A 143 -18.25 -0.61 8.48
N GLY A 144 -18.54 -1.36 7.39
CA GLY A 144 -17.52 -1.68 6.37
C GLY A 144 -16.78 -0.44 5.84
N GLY A 145 -17.52 0.64 5.52
CA GLY A 145 -16.91 1.89 5.07
C GLY A 145 -16.06 2.59 6.14
N GLN A 146 -16.42 2.45 7.43
CA GLN A 146 -15.61 2.96 8.53
C GLN A 146 -14.32 2.14 8.72
N GLN A 147 -14.42 0.80 8.60
CA GLN A 147 -13.25 -0.09 8.63
C GLN A 147 -12.29 0.24 7.49
N GLN A 148 -12.82 0.47 6.30
CA GLN A 148 -12.02 0.84 5.14
C GLN A 148 -11.31 2.19 5.34
N ARG A 149 -12.00 3.22 5.86
CA ARG A 149 -11.38 4.49 6.23
C ARG A 149 -10.28 4.30 7.29
N THR A 150 -10.46 3.37 8.24
CA THR A 150 -9.46 3.01 9.23
C THR A 150 -8.21 2.42 8.56
N HIS A 151 -8.37 1.47 7.64
CA HIS A 151 -7.25 0.87 6.92
C HIS A 151 -6.57 1.87 5.98
N LEU A 152 -7.32 2.77 5.36
CA LEU A 152 -6.74 3.85 4.57
C LEU A 152 -5.91 4.79 5.46
N ALA A 153 -6.42 5.16 6.65
CA ALA A 153 -5.65 5.94 7.61
C ALA A 153 -4.36 5.22 8.03
N GLN A 154 -4.43 3.90 8.29
CA GLN A 154 -3.26 3.07 8.61
C GLN A 154 -2.20 3.14 7.51
N VAL A 155 -2.60 3.04 6.25
CA VAL A 155 -1.68 3.11 5.12
C VAL A 155 -1.07 4.51 4.98
N LEU A 156 -1.86 5.58 5.18
CA LEU A 156 -1.37 6.95 5.14
C LEU A 156 -0.32 7.25 6.23
N THR A 157 -0.41 6.60 7.40
CA THR A 157 0.61 6.78 8.46
C THR A 157 1.98 6.26 8.06
N ARG A 158 2.09 5.39 7.05
CA ARG A 158 3.37 4.93 6.52
C ARG A 158 4.17 6.05 5.84
N GLN A 159 3.51 7.14 5.40
CA GLN A 159 4.15 8.24 4.68
C GLN A 159 5.01 7.75 3.51
N ALA A 160 4.53 6.72 2.81
CA ALA A 160 5.23 6.14 1.67
C ALA A 160 5.14 7.08 0.46
N GLU A 161 6.12 6.98 -0.43
CA GLU A 161 6.19 7.77 -1.66
C GLU A 161 5.27 7.19 -2.75
N ILE A 162 5.00 5.88 -2.68
CA ILE A 162 4.07 5.19 -3.57
C ILE A 162 2.97 4.55 -2.74
N LEU A 163 1.73 4.82 -3.13
CA LEU A 163 0.53 4.24 -2.54
C LEU A 163 -0.14 3.33 -3.57
N LEU A 164 -0.28 2.06 -3.24
CA LEU A 164 -0.95 1.04 -4.03
C LEU A 164 -2.25 0.66 -3.33
N LEU A 165 -3.39 0.89 -3.99
CA LEU A 165 -4.73 0.60 -3.46
C LEU A 165 -5.40 -0.47 -4.33
N ASP A 166 -5.78 -1.59 -3.72
CA ASP A 166 -6.43 -2.71 -4.40
C ASP A 166 -7.94 -2.67 -4.08
N GLU A 167 -8.73 -2.18 -5.05
CA GLU A 167 -10.19 -1.99 -4.94
C GLU A 167 -10.63 -1.26 -3.65
N PRO A 168 -10.29 0.02 -3.48
CA PRO A 168 -10.64 0.80 -2.28
C PRO A 168 -12.11 1.26 -2.33
N THR A 169 -13.08 0.35 -2.41
CA THR A 169 -14.54 0.68 -2.46
C THR A 169 -15.19 0.66 -1.10
#